data_7e6aa071e2324ba45baff3e52a8a8ab3
#
_entry.id   7e6aa071e2324ba45baff3e52a8a8ab3
#
_cell.length_a   1.000
_cell.length_b   1.000
_cell.length_c   1.000
_cell.angle_alpha   90.00
_cell.angle_beta   90.00
_cell.angle_gamma   90.00
#
_symmetry.space_group_name_H-M   'P 1'
#
loop_
_entity.id
_entity.type
_entity.pdbx_description
1 polymer ?
#
loop_
_entity_poly.entity_id
_entity_poly.type
_entity_poly.pdbx_seq_one_letter_code
_entity_poly.pdbx_strand_id
1 'polypeptide(L)'
;MSCAWFANTLVAGYSVVVLLGEPGSGKTTAALHIVAHDLMRRGAAETYEEAVVEAASRLFLGASTEELVEFLKAQLRRRKRRDWVIIDDAALGFLDVESTYAWSAIMDSLKVARGALAERGVIVTAAARGFVAKRLSSMAKVVYVARRRAPFSTYQTPAGGCLASEAAEPREYVVLKRIEWLVRSQDTLYPSEARLGVYSYIVGLIPVGPQFAMPPPVEEAHAEARRRRVEAQLDKALAYIRRKKAEKGSQIE
;
A
#
# COMPACT_ATOMS: atom_id res chain seq x y z
N MET A 1 21.26 -11.34 13.65
CA MET A 1 20.78 -10.00 13.26
C MET A 1 19.27 -10.06 13.11
N SER A 2 18.53 -9.04 13.54
CA SER A 2 17.08 -8.96 13.29
C SER A 2 16.82 -8.69 11.81
N CYS A 3 15.72 -9.21 11.28
CA CYS A 3 15.33 -9.09 9.87
C CYS A 3 13.83 -8.87 9.73
N ALA A 4 13.39 -8.32 8.61
CA ALA A 4 11.98 -8.25 8.28
C ALA A 4 11.49 -9.62 7.81
N TRP A 5 10.43 -10.11 8.47
CA TRP A 5 9.84 -11.40 8.14
C TRP A 5 8.48 -11.21 7.46
N PHE A 6 8.23 -11.98 6.40
CA PHE A 6 6.95 -11.99 5.69
C PHE A 6 6.53 -13.40 5.34
N ALA A 7 5.25 -13.68 5.51
CA ALA A 7 4.67 -14.93 5.06
C ALA A 7 4.69 -15.02 3.52
N ASN A 8 5.03 -16.19 2.99
CA ASN A 8 5.07 -16.42 1.53
C ASN A 8 3.74 -16.07 0.85
N THR A 9 2.61 -16.25 1.53
CA THR A 9 1.27 -15.93 1.01
C THR A 9 1.07 -14.45 0.68
N LEU A 10 1.89 -13.56 1.26
CA LEU A 10 1.80 -12.12 1.00
C LEU A 10 2.42 -11.75 -0.35
N VAL A 11 3.51 -12.39 -0.71
CA VAL A 11 4.35 -12.06 -1.88
C VAL A 11 4.30 -13.10 -3.00
N ALA A 12 3.57 -14.20 -2.82
CA ALA A 12 3.48 -15.26 -3.82
C ALA A 12 2.55 -14.86 -4.97
N GLY A 13 3.05 -14.97 -6.20
CA GLY A 13 2.31 -14.71 -7.43
C GLY A 13 1.90 -13.23 -7.62
N TYR A 14 1.01 -12.99 -8.60
CA TYR A 14 0.40 -11.68 -8.76
C TYR A 14 -0.47 -11.37 -7.55
N SER A 15 -0.21 -10.24 -6.92
CA SER A 15 -0.93 -9.86 -5.70
C SER A 15 -1.32 -8.38 -5.74
N VAL A 16 -2.59 -8.12 -5.45
CA VAL A 16 -3.04 -6.80 -5.05
C VAL A 16 -3.09 -6.81 -3.52
N VAL A 17 -2.35 -5.93 -2.89
CA VAL A 17 -2.26 -5.82 -1.43
C VAL A 17 -2.76 -4.44 -1.03
N VAL A 18 -3.70 -4.39 -0.11
CA VAL A 18 -4.17 -3.13 0.49
C VAL A 18 -3.69 -3.08 1.94
N LEU A 19 -2.83 -2.13 2.23
CA LEU A 19 -2.31 -1.86 3.57
C LEU A 19 -3.18 -0.78 4.24
N LEU A 20 -3.87 -1.16 5.29
CA LEU A 20 -4.72 -0.28 6.08
C LEU A 20 -4.08 0.00 7.44
N GLY A 21 -4.29 1.19 7.99
CA GLY A 21 -3.82 1.54 9.32
C GLY A 21 -3.80 3.04 9.55
N GLU A 22 -3.69 3.44 10.79
CA GLU A 22 -3.63 4.84 11.18
C GLU A 22 -2.44 5.59 10.57
N PRO A 23 -2.49 6.92 10.47
CA PRO A 23 -1.31 7.73 10.15
C PRO A 23 -0.15 7.39 11.10
N GLY A 24 1.06 7.24 10.56
CA GLY A 24 2.24 6.87 11.35
C GLY A 24 2.36 5.38 11.71
N SER A 25 1.42 4.52 11.32
CA SER A 25 1.50 3.07 11.61
C SER A 25 2.60 2.32 10.83
N GLY A 26 3.30 2.98 9.89
CA GLY A 26 4.36 2.39 9.08
C GLY A 26 3.91 1.72 7.80
N LYS A 27 2.75 2.09 7.23
CA LYS A 27 2.23 1.51 5.98
C LYS A 27 3.17 1.63 4.80
N THR A 28 3.70 2.83 4.57
CA THR A 28 4.63 3.10 3.46
C THR A 28 5.92 2.32 3.65
N THR A 29 6.47 2.33 4.86
CA THR A 29 7.63 1.50 5.23
C THR A 29 7.34 0.02 4.98
N ALA A 30 6.17 -0.48 5.42
CA ALA A 30 5.77 -1.85 5.17
C ALA A 30 5.69 -2.19 3.67
N ALA A 31 5.14 -1.28 2.86
CA ALA A 31 5.07 -1.46 1.41
C ALA A 31 6.47 -1.61 0.78
N LEU A 32 7.41 -0.74 1.15
CA LEU A 32 8.79 -0.81 0.68
C LEU A 32 9.47 -2.12 1.08
N HIS A 33 9.32 -2.53 2.34
CA HIS A 33 9.94 -3.76 2.82
C HIS A 33 9.32 -5.04 2.24
N ILE A 34 8.03 -5.06 1.92
CA ILE A 34 7.39 -6.16 1.18
C ILE A 34 8.04 -6.31 -0.19
N VAL A 35 8.21 -5.20 -0.90
CA VAL A 35 8.84 -5.19 -2.23
C VAL A 35 10.31 -5.58 -2.14
N ALA A 36 11.05 -5.00 -1.20
CA ALA A 36 12.47 -5.33 -0.97
C ALA A 36 12.66 -6.83 -0.68
N HIS A 37 11.82 -7.40 0.17
CA HIS A 37 11.85 -8.83 0.47
C HIS A 37 11.63 -9.68 -0.79
N ASP A 38 10.67 -9.30 -1.65
CA ASP A 38 10.43 -10.02 -2.90
C ASP A 38 11.59 -9.86 -3.90
N LEU A 39 12.22 -8.68 -3.96
CA LEU A 39 13.42 -8.44 -4.78
C LEU A 39 14.58 -9.33 -4.33
N MET A 40 14.87 -9.38 -3.03
CA MET A 40 15.88 -10.27 -2.47
C MET A 40 15.59 -11.74 -2.78
N ARG A 41 14.35 -12.18 -2.56
CA ARG A 41 13.94 -13.57 -2.81
C ARG A 41 14.14 -13.99 -4.28
N ARG A 42 14.04 -13.05 -5.20
CA ARG A 42 14.22 -13.29 -6.65
C ARG A 42 15.67 -13.10 -7.11
N GLY A 43 16.59 -12.74 -6.24
CA GLY A 43 17.96 -12.38 -6.59
C GLY A 43 18.05 -11.13 -7.49
N ALA A 44 17.08 -10.20 -7.34
CA ALA A 44 17.03 -8.96 -8.09
C ALA A 44 17.82 -7.81 -7.44
N ALA A 45 18.28 -8.02 -6.21
CA ALA A 45 19.19 -7.16 -5.47
C ALA A 45 20.19 -8.03 -4.71
N GLU A 46 21.40 -7.54 -4.52
CA GLU A 46 22.46 -8.27 -3.80
C GLU A 46 22.37 -8.06 -2.30
N THR A 47 21.97 -6.87 -1.87
CA THR A 47 21.82 -6.50 -0.48
C THR A 47 20.39 -6.06 -0.16
N TYR A 48 20.01 -6.16 1.11
CA TYR A 48 18.69 -5.71 1.55
C TYR A 48 18.51 -4.20 1.43
N GLU A 49 19.57 -3.44 1.67
CA GLU A 49 19.58 -1.98 1.53
C GLU A 49 19.34 -1.56 0.06
N GLU A 50 20.08 -2.19 -0.87
CA GLU A 50 19.85 -2.00 -2.30
C GLU A 50 18.41 -2.35 -2.70
N ALA A 51 17.87 -3.45 -2.17
CA ALA A 51 16.49 -3.85 -2.42
C ALA A 51 15.47 -2.81 -1.93
N VAL A 52 15.70 -2.16 -0.79
CA VAL A 52 14.84 -1.09 -0.27
C VAL A 52 14.92 0.16 -1.15
N VAL A 53 16.12 0.55 -1.58
CA VAL A 53 16.31 1.68 -2.51
C VAL A 53 15.62 1.39 -3.84
N GLU A 54 15.79 0.18 -4.38
CA GLU A 54 15.14 -0.22 -5.62
C GLU A 54 13.61 -0.31 -5.46
N ALA A 55 13.10 -0.73 -4.29
CA ALA A 55 11.68 -0.70 -3.98
C ALA A 55 11.11 0.72 -3.99
N ALA A 56 11.89 1.71 -3.55
CA ALA A 56 11.49 3.11 -3.55
C ALA A 56 11.26 3.67 -4.98
N SER A 57 11.97 3.16 -5.98
CA SER A 57 11.74 3.55 -7.38
C SER A 57 10.33 3.15 -7.91
N ARG A 58 9.63 2.31 -7.17
CA ARG A 58 8.28 1.81 -7.47
C ARG A 58 7.19 2.53 -6.68
N LEU A 59 7.59 3.46 -5.82
CA LEU A 59 6.69 4.27 -5.03
C LEU A 59 6.19 5.45 -5.86
N PHE A 60 4.88 5.57 -5.99
CA PHE A 60 4.26 6.72 -6.62
C PHE A 60 4.29 7.92 -5.67
N LEU A 61 4.97 8.97 -6.08
CA LEU A 61 5.15 10.22 -5.35
C LEU A 61 4.44 11.43 -5.98
N GLY A 62 3.54 11.18 -6.94
CA GLY A 62 2.77 12.25 -7.60
C GLY A 62 1.62 12.78 -6.75
N ALA A 63 1.05 13.90 -7.17
CA ALA A 63 -0.04 14.60 -6.50
C ALA A 63 -1.36 14.60 -7.29
N SER A 64 -1.36 14.12 -8.54
CA SER A 64 -2.54 14.09 -9.40
C SER A 64 -2.81 12.71 -10.02
N THR A 65 -4.03 12.53 -10.51
CA THR A 65 -4.42 11.31 -11.24
C THR A 65 -3.66 11.18 -12.56
N GLU A 66 -3.40 12.29 -13.23
CA GLU A 66 -2.64 12.36 -14.48
C GLU A 66 -1.20 11.88 -14.26
N GLU A 67 -0.55 12.37 -13.20
CA GLU A 67 0.80 11.91 -12.80
C GLU A 67 0.80 10.41 -12.49
N LEU A 68 -0.26 9.88 -11.85
CA LEU A 68 -0.38 8.45 -11.58
C LEU A 68 -0.48 7.65 -12.87
N VAL A 69 -1.28 8.10 -13.83
CA VAL A 69 -1.42 7.43 -15.14
C VAL A 69 -0.09 7.41 -15.89
N GLU A 70 0.65 8.52 -15.91
CA GLU A 70 1.96 8.57 -16.56
C GLU A 70 2.99 7.70 -15.84
N PHE A 71 2.98 7.69 -14.51
CA PHE A 71 3.80 6.78 -13.73
C PHE A 71 3.52 5.31 -14.07
N LEU A 72 2.24 4.92 -14.12
CA LEU A 72 1.86 3.55 -14.50
C LEU A 72 2.29 3.20 -15.92
N LYS A 73 2.14 4.12 -16.89
CA LYS A 73 2.63 3.95 -18.25
C LYS A 73 4.14 3.75 -18.28
N ALA A 74 4.90 4.54 -17.51
CA ALA A 74 6.34 4.38 -17.40
C ALA A 74 6.74 3.02 -16.82
N GLN A 75 6.02 2.56 -15.77
CA GLN A 75 6.24 1.21 -15.21
C GLN A 75 5.92 0.09 -16.21
N LEU A 76 4.88 0.25 -17.04
CA LEU A 76 4.53 -0.72 -18.09
C LEU A 76 5.60 -0.83 -19.17
N ARG A 77 6.28 0.26 -19.51
CA ARG A 77 7.36 0.30 -20.50
C ARG A 77 8.66 -0.36 -20.00
N ARG A 78 8.85 -0.44 -18.69
CA ARG A 78 9.98 -1.15 -18.09
C ARG A 78 9.85 -2.65 -18.41
N ARG A 79 10.75 -3.21 -19.20
CA ARG A 79 10.71 -4.61 -19.69
C ARG A 79 10.93 -5.68 -18.62
N LYS A 80 11.10 -5.31 -17.36
CA LYS A 80 11.26 -6.29 -16.27
C LYS A 80 9.90 -6.92 -15.95
N ARG A 81 9.77 -8.20 -16.25
CA ARG A 81 8.51 -8.99 -16.21
C ARG A 81 7.87 -9.12 -14.83
N ARG A 82 8.59 -8.83 -13.75
CA ARG A 82 8.12 -9.01 -12.36
C ARG A 82 8.42 -7.76 -11.57
N ASP A 83 7.49 -6.84 -11.54
CA ASP A 83 7.68 -5.60 -10.82
C ASP A 83 6.47 -5.22 -9.99
N TRP A 84 6.70 -4.46 -8.92
CA TRP A 84 5.70 -3.93 -8.03
C TRP A 84 5.40 -2.48 -8.36
N VAL A 85 4.18 -2.06 -8.05
CA VAL A 85 3.78 -0.66 -8.01
C VAL A 85 3.25 -0.37 -6.62
N ILE A 86 3.74 0.68 -5.99
CA ILE A 86 3.29 1.14 -4.68
C ILE A 86 2.56 2.46 -4.88
N ILE A 87 1.27 2.49 -4.53
CA ILE A 87 0.43 3.69 -4.53
C ILE A 87 0.18 4.05 -3.08
N ASP A 88 0.89 5.06 -2.59
CA ASP A 88 0.80 5.46 -1.20
C ASP A 88 -0.27 6.51 -0.96
N ASP A 89 -0.93 6.40 0.18
CA ASP A 89 -1.94 7.34 0.68
C ASP A 89 -3.06 7.61 -0.35
N ALA A 90 -3.67 6.55 -0.86
CA ALA A 90 -4.70 6.59 -1.89
C ALA A 90 -5.90 7.50 -1.57
N ALA A 91 -6.07 7.87 -0.30
CA ALA A 91 -7.13 8.77 0.17
C ALA A 91 -6.78 10.27 0.03
N LEU A 92 -5.51 10.62 -0.17
CA LEU A 92 -5.10 12.01 -0.28
C LEU A 92 -5.26 12.53 -1.71
N GLY A 93 -6.49 12.84 -2.09
CA GLY A 93 -6.86 13.89 -3.05
C GLY A 93 -6.65 13.63 -4.53
N PHE A 94 -5.94 12.61 -4.94
CA PHE A 94 -5.77 12.34 -6.36
C PHE A 94 -6.65 11.21 -6.89
N LEU A 95 -7.18 10.40 -5.98
CA LEU A 95 -8.19 9.41 -6.31
C LEU A 95 -9.50 9.88 -5.66
N ASP A 96 -10.20 10.76 -6.35
CA ASP A 96 -11.55 11.12 -5.96
C ASP A 96 -12.39 9.85 -5.99
N VAL A 97 -12.84 9.41 -4.82
CA VAL A 97 -13.63 8.15 -4.67
C VAL A 97 -14.91 8.25 -5.51
N GLU A 98 -15.37 9.47 -5.80
CA GLU A 98 -16.52 9.74 -6.65
C GLU A 98 -16.18 9.65 -8.15
N SER A 99 -14.92 9.82 -8.56
CA SER A 99 -14.57 9.60 -9.96
C SER A 99 -14.35 8.13 -10.24
N THR A 100 -15.46 7.40 -10.33
CA THR A 100 -15.54 5.99 -10.79
C THR A 100 -14.74 5.76 -12.08
N TYR A 101 -14.55 6.80 -12.90
CA TYR A 101 -13.77 6.78 -14.14
C TYR A 101 -12.26 6.67 -13.94
N ALA A 102 -11.68 7.44 -13.04
CA ALA A 102 -10.22 7.38 -12.81
C ALA A 102 -9.81 6.02 -12.24
N TRP A 103 -10.57 5.48 -11.29
CA TRP A 103 -10.35 4.13 -10.79
C TRP A 103 -10.63 3.05 -11.82
N SER A 104 -11.65 3.22 -12.66
CA SER A 104 -11.93 2.29 -13.75
C SER A 104 -10.77 2.28 -14.75
N ALA A 105 -10.26 3.45 -15.15
CA ALA A 105 -9.12 3.55 -16.05
C ALA A 105 -7.85 2.94 -15.45
N ILE A 106 -7.58 3.17 -14.16
CA ILE A 106 -6.46 2.55 -13.44
C ILE A 106 -6.67 1.03 -13.36
N MET A 107 -7.86 0.57 -12.99
CA MET A 107 -8.17 -0.85 -12.91
C MET A 107 -8.16 -1.53 -14.28
N ASP A 108 -8.62 -0.84 -15.33
CA ASP A 108 -8.58 -1.37 -16.69
C ASP A 108 -7.15 -1.37 -17.23
N SER A 109 -6.34 -0.36 -16.92
CA SER A 109 -4.89 -0.38 -17.16
C SER A 109 -4.21 -1.55 -16.43
N LEU A 110 -4.60 -1.82 -15.18
CA LEU A 110 -4.12 -2.95 -14.41
C LEU A 110 -4.67 -4.30 -14.93
N LYS A 111 -5.87 -4.34 -15.53
CA LYS A 111 -6.45 -5.55 -16.16
C LYS A 111 -5.84 -5.84 -17.53
N VAL A 112 -5.67 -4.83 -18.37
CA VAL A 112 -4.96 -4.93 -19.65
C VAL A 112 -3.51 -5.35 -19.38
N ALA A 113 -2.92 -4.76 -18.35
CA ALA A 113 -1.67 -5.19 -17.80
C ALA A 113 -1.69 -6.63 -17.25
N ARG A 114 -2.85 -7.18 -16.85
CA ARG A 114 -2.97 -8.56 -16.36
C ARG A 114 -2.62 -9.61 -17.43
N GLY A 115 -2.91 -9.37 -18.69
CA GLY A 115 -2.45 -10.23 -19.79
C GLY A 115 -0.96 -10.10 -20.07
N ALA A 116 -0.39 -8.89 -19.88
CA ALA A 116 1.03 -8.58 -20.06
C ALA A 116 1.82 -8.55 -18.74
N LEU A 117 1.12 -8.46 -17.60
CA LEU A 117 1.65 -8.25 -16.25
C LEU A 117 1.24 -9.37 -15.29
N ALA A 118 0.96 -10.57 -15.78
CA ALA A 118 0.56 -11.72 -14.94
C ALA A 118 1.53 -12.02 -13.78
N GLU A 119 2.60 -11.28 -13.67
CA GLU A 119 3.66 -11.46 -12.68
C GLU A 119 3.93 -10.22 -11.80
N ARG A 120 3.16 -9.12 -11.94
CA ARG A 120 3.38 -7.89 -11.15
C ARG A 120 2.37 -7.75 -10.04
N GLY A 121 2.77 -7.09 -8.94
CA GLY A 121 1.93 -6.78 -7.80
C GLY A 121 1.63 -5.29 -7.67
N VAL A 122 0.52 -4.97 -7.04
CA VAL A 122 0.17 -3.59 -6.67
C VAL A 122 -0.04 -3.53 -5.16
N ILE A 123 0.63 -2.60 -4.51
CA ILE A 123 0.41 -2.29 -3.10
C ILE A 123 -0.25 -0.92 -3.03
N VAL A 124 -1.38 -0.84 -2.35
CA VAL A 124 -2.09 0.41 -2.09
C VAL A 124 -2.12 0.63 -0.59
N THR A 125 -1.72 1.80 -0.12
CA THR A 125 -1.88 2.16 1.29
C THR A 125 -3.06 3.10 1.48
N ALA A 126 -3.80 2.94 2.57
CA ALA A 126 -4.89 3.83 2.93
C ALA A 126 -5.12 3.86 4.44
N ALA A 127 -5.71 4.96 4.94
CA ALA A 127 -6.04 5.08 6.36
C ALA A 127 -7.19 4.15 6.76
N ALA A 128 -8.19 3.99 5.89
CA ALA A 128 -9.34 3.13 6.13
C ALA A 128 -9.84 2.48 4.83
N ARG A 129 -10.60 1.40 4.98
CA ARG A 129 -11.12 0.63 3.84
C ARG A 129 -12.05 1.46 2.94
N GLY A 130 -12.81 2.41 3.50
CA GLY A 130 -13.70 3.28 2.75
C GLY A 130 -13.00 4.17 1.71
N PHE A 131 -11.70 4.37 1.86
CA PHE A 131 -10.88 5.13 0.90
C PHE A 131 -10.35 4.28 -0.26
N VAL A 132 -10.65 3.01 -0.30
CA VAL A 132 -10.21 2.10 -1.36
C VAL A 132 -11.43 1.66 -2.16
N ALA A 133 -11.37 1.80 -3.48
CA ALA A 133 -12.47 1.41 -4.35
C ALA A 133 -12.93 -0.03 -4.08
N LYS A 134 -14.24 -0.25 -4.01
CA LYS A 134 -14.84 -1.57 -3.71
C LYS A 134 -14.28 -2.68 -4.60
N ARG A 135 -14.09 -2.43 -5.90
CA ARG A 135 -13.50 -3.41 -6.83
C ARG A 135 -12.07 -3.80 -6.47
N LEU A 136 -11.25 -2.83 -6.05
CA LEU A 136 -9.89 -3.12 -5.61
C LEU A 136 -9.90 -3.93 -4.32
N SER A 137 -10.72 -3.54 -3.35
CA SER A 137 -10.81 -4.23 -2.05
C SER A 137 -11.37 -5.66 -2.16
N SER A 138 -12.21 -5.96 -3.15
CA SER A 138 -12.73 -7.33 -3.37
C SER A 138 -11.70 -8.29 -3.98
N MET A 139 -10.68 -7.76 -4.66
CA MET A 139 -9.62 -8.55 -5.30
C MET A 139 -8.32 -8.55 -4.49
N ALA A 140 -8.24 -7.73 -3.46
CA ALA A 140 -7.01 -7.48 -2.72
C ALA A 140 -6.89 -8.36 -1.47
N LYS A 141 -5.64 -8.66 -1.14
CA LYS A 141 -5.29 -9.10 0.21
C LYS A 141 -5.30 -7.88 1.13
N VAL A 142 -6.28 -7.81 2.02
CA VAL A 142 -6.39 -6.71 2.98
C VAL A 142 -5.51 -7.01 4.18
N VAL A 143 -4.60 -6.10 4.48
CA VAL A 143 -3.62 -6.23 5.57
C VAL A 143 -3.69 -4.99 6.46
N TYR A 144 -3.89 -5.20 7.74
CA TYR A 144 -3.79 -4.14 8.74
C TYR A 144 -2.35 -3.98 9.20
N VAL A 145 -1.89 -2.73 9.23
CA VAL A 145 -0.56 -2.34 9.67
C VAL A 145 -0.67 -1.55 10.96
N ALA A 146 0.00 -2.03 12.00
CA ALA A 146 0.04 -1.35 13.29
C ALA A 146 1.44 -1.44 13.90
N ARG A 147 1.93 -0.34 14.45
CA ARG A 147 3.14 -0.31 15.26
C ARG A 147 2.81 -0.70 16.68
N ARG A 148 3.38 -1.80 17.17
CA ARG A 148 3.09 -2.31 18.52
C ARG A 148 4.17 -3.26 19.03
N ARG A 149 4.18 -3.47 20.34
CA ARG A 149 4.96 -4.55 20.94
C ARG A 149 4.30 -5.89 20.61
N ALA A 150 5.12 -6.86 20.22
CA ALA A 150 4.70 -8.21 19.93
C ALA A 150 5.67 -9.21 20.56
N PRO A 151 5.18 -10.36 21.08
CA PRO A 151 6.01 -11.37 21.72
C PRO A 151 6.73 -12.24 20.68
N PHE A 152 7.41 -11.59 19.74
CA PHE A 152 8.15 -12.26 18.67
C PHE A 152 9.57 -11.72 18.57
N SER A 153 10.47 -12.59 18.10
CA SER A 153 11.81 -12.25 17.67
C SER A 153 11.99 -12.72 16.25
N THR A 154 12.54 -11.84 15.41
CA THR A 154 12.91 -12.21 14.04
C THR A 154 14.42 -12.35 13.96
N TYR A 155 14.92 -13.37 13.28
CA TYR A 155 16.34 -13.65 13.14
C TYR A 155 16.68 -14.20 11.75
N GLN A 156 17.85 -13.83 11.28
CA GLN A 156 18.38 -14.29 10.02
C GLN A 156 18.95 -15.70 10.17
N THR A 157 18.57 -16.59 9.28
CA THR A 157 19.14 -17.93 9.20
C THR A 157 20.50 -17.92 8.49
N PRO A 158 21.36 -18.93 8.71
CA PRO A 158 22.61 -19.08 7.96
C PRO A 158 22.44 -19.10 6.44
N ALA A 159 21.28 -19.56 5.97
CA ALA A 159 20.93 -19.59 4.55
C ALA A 159 20.38 -18.24 4.01
N GLY A 160 20.45 -17.15 4.79
CA GLY A 160 19.99 -15.81 4.39
C GLY A 160 18.48 -15.58 4.52
N GLY A 161 17.69 -16.59 4.93
CA GLY A 161 16.27 -16.44 5.20
C GLY A 161 15.99 -15.72 6.52
N CYS A 162 14.75 -15.26 6.71
CA CYS A 162 14.28 -14.67 7.96
C CYS A 162 13.19 -15.55 8.57
N LEU A 163 13.33 -15.87 9.85
CA LEU A 163 12.34 -16.61 10.64
C LEU A 163 11.82 -15.73 11.78
N ALA A 164 10.61 -16.04 12.22
CA ALA A 164 10.01 -15.47 13.43
C ALA A 164 9.74 -16.58 14.45
N SER A 165 10.04 -16.33 15.71
CA SER A 165 9.73 -17.20 16.84
C SER A 165 9.19 -16.39 18.00
N GLU A 166 8.53 -17.04 18.95
CA GLU A 166 8.16 -16.41 20.21
C GLU A 166 9.41 -15.94 20.97
N ALA A 167 9.30 -14.79 21.59
CA ALA A 167 10.36 -14.20 22.41
C ALA A 167 9.86 -14.00 23.84
N ALA A 168 10.74 -14.20 24.82
CA ALA A 168 10.42 -14.01 26.23
C ALA A 168 10.04 -12.54 26.53
N GLU A 169 10.64 -11.58 25.80
CA GLU A 169 10.35 -10.15 25.96
C GLU A 169 9.71 -9.58 24.70
N PRO A 170 8.56 -8.87 24.83
CA PRO A 170 7.93 -8.18 23.72
C PRO A 170 8.83 -7.10 23.12
N ARG A 171 9.03 -7.14 21.81
CA ARG A 171 9.77 -6.13 21.04
C ARG A 171 8.83 -5.29 20.18
N GLU A 172 9.26 -4.12 19.79
CA GLU A 172 8.48 -3.23 18.95
C GLU A 172 8.64 -3.60 17.46
N TYR A 173 7.49 -3.80 16.82
CA TYR A 173 7.38 -4.14 15.40
C TYR A 173 6.33 -3.30 14.70
N VAL A 174 6.53 -3.06 13.40
CA VAL A 174 5.42 -2.85 12.48
C VAL A 174 4.84 -4.23 12.16
N VAL A 175 3.65 -4.49 12.68
CA VAL A 175 2.97 -5.79 12.56
C VAL A 175 1.95 -5.72 11.45
N LEU A 176 2.04 -6.65 10.51
CA LEU A 176 1.11 -6.82 9.42
C LEU A 176 0.17 -7.98 9.73
N LYS A 177 -1.13 -7.68 9.81
CA LYS A 177 -2.18 -8.68 10.03
C LYS A 177 -3.07 -8.78 8.80
N ARG A 178 -3.11 -9.95 8.19
CA ARG A 178 -4.10 -10.24 7.16
C ARG A 178 -5.46 -10.49 7.80
N ILE A 179 -6.50 -9.93 7.19
CA ILE A 179 -7.88 -10.13 7.58
C ILE A 179 -8.55 -10.97 6.50
N GLU A 180 -9.08 -12.11 6.90
CA GLU A 180 -9.94 -12.94 6.05
C GLU A 180 -11.36 -12.92 6.58
N TRP A 181 -12.30 -12.69 5.66
CA TRP A 181 -13.72 -12.67 5.96
C TRP A 181 -14.30 -14.04 5.56
N LEU A 182 -14.81 -14.77 6.53
CA LEU A 182 -15.61 -15.96 6.22
C LEU A 182 -17.04 -15.52 5.96
N VAL A 183 -17.45 -15.58 4.71
CA VAL A 183 -18.86 -15.46 4.32
C VAL A 183 -19.50 -16.81 4.61
N ARG A 184 -20.37 -16.90 5.62
CA ARG A 184 -21.06 -18.14 5.99
C ARG A 184 -22.23 -18.49 5.06
N SER A 185 -22.69 -17.58 4.20
CA SER A 185 -23.77 -17.85 3.24
C SER A 185 -23.39 -17.34 1.87
N GLN A 186 -23.60 -18.16 0.86
CA GLN A 186 -23.39 -17.83 -0.54
C GLN A 186 -24.41 -16.81 -1.07
N ASP A 187 -25.43 -16.45 -0.29
CA ASP A 187 -26.61 -15.70 -0.75
C ASP A 187 -26.65 -14.25 -0.31
N THR A 188 -25.68 -13.75 0.47
CA THR A 188 -25.72 -12.34 0.93
C THR A 188 -24.79 -11.47 0.12
N LEU A 189 -25.39 -10.65 -0.76
CA LEU A 189 -24.73 -9.58 -1.53
C LEU A 189 -24.15 -8.45 -0.67
N TYR A 190 -24.46 -8.41 0.63
CA TYR A 190 -24.04 -7.36 1.55
C TYR A 190 -23.28 -7.93 2.74
N PRO A 191 -21.94 -7.66 2.85
CA PRO A 191 -21.12 -8.13 3.96
C PRO A 191 -21.53 -7.59 5.34
N SER A 192 -22.37 -6.55 5.39
CA SER A 192 -22.82 -5.90 6.64
C SER A 192 -23.84 -6.71 7.44
N GLU A 193 -24.53 -7.65 6.83
CA GLU A 193 -25.61 -8.42 7.47
C GLU A 193 -25.19 -9.84 7.86
N ALA A 194 -24.12 -10.36 7.28
CA ALA A 194 -23.58 -11.65 7.68
C ALA A 194 -22.80 -11.50 9.00
N ARG A 195 -23.11 -12.30 10.02
CA ARG A 195 -22.26 -12.48 11.19
C ARG A 195 -20.97 -13.15 10.74
N LEU A 196 -20.00 -12.32 10.38
CA LEU A 196 -18.73 -12.73 9.81
C LEU A 196 -17.77 -13.14 10.93
N GLY A 197 -17.33 -14.36 10.88
CA GLY A 197 -16.11 -14.73 11.59
C GLY A 197 -14.94 -14.00 10.94
N VAL A 198 -14.29 -13.07 11.66
CA VAL A 198 -13.07 -12.40 11.19
C VAL A 198 -11.89 -13.18 11.70
N TYR A 199 -11.16 -13.81 10.79
CA TYR A 199 -9.85 -14.37 11.13
C TYR A 199 -8.79 -13.34 10.83
N SER A 200 -7.92 -13.08 11.79
CA SER A 200 -6.73 -12.28 11.57
C SER A 200 -5.49 -13.07 11.99
N TYR A 201 -4.51 -13.12 11.12
CA TYR A 201 -3.22 -13.73 11.41
C TYR A 201 -2.06 -12.85 10.95
N ILE A 202 -0.92 -13.00 11.61
CA ILE A 202 0.25 -12.21 11.30
C ILE A 202 0.87 -12.73 10.01
N VAL A 203 1.08 -11.82 9.04
CA VAL A 203 1.70 -12.10 7.74
C VAL A 203 3.01 -11.34 7.55
N GLY A 204 3.39 -10.48 8.49
CA GLY A 204 4.67 -9.78 8.44
C GLY A 204 5.01 -9.13 9.77
N LEU A 205 6.31 -9.07 10.04
CA LEU A 205 6.94 -8.45 11.19
C LEU A 205 8.16 -7.66 10.70
N ILE A 206 8.14 -6.35 10.88
CA ILE A 206 9.28 -5.49 10.56
C ILE A 206 9.77 -4.89 11.88
N PRO A 207 10.99 -5.19 12.32
CA PRO A 207 11.54 -4.63 13.54
C PRO A 207 11.58 -3.10 13.45
N VAL A 208 11.28 -2.41 14.54
CA VAL A 208 11.46 -0.96 14.60
C VAL A 208 12.92 -0.65 14.92
N GLY A 209 13.59 0.03 14.00
CA GLY A 209 14.99 0.40 14.13
C GLY A 209 15.50 1.12 12.90
N PRO A 210 16.68 1.78 12.99
CA PRO A 210 17.23 2.60 11.90
C PRO A 210 17.37 1.84 10.57
N GLN A 211 17.77 0.57 10.64
CA GLN A 211 17.96 -0.30 9.47
C GLN A 211 16.65 -0.65 8.74
N PHE A 212 15.49 -0.42 9.36
CA PHE A 212 14.17 -0.62 8.78
C PHE A 212 13.41 0.70 8.62
N ALA A 213 14.06 1.81 8.83
CA ALA A 213 13.52 3.12 8.51
C ALA A 213 13.47 3.33 6.99
N MET A 214 12.64 4.24 6.55
CA MET A 214 12.68 4.70 5.16
C MET A 214 14.03 5.38 4.90
N PRO A 215 14.71 5.10 3.77
CA PRO A 215 15.95 5.82 3.44
C PRO A 215 15.70 7.34 3.40
N PRO A 216 16.59 8.17 3.98
CA PRO A 216 16.37 9.62 4.10
C PRO A 216 15.94 10.32 2.79
N PRO A 217 16.56 10.06 1.63
CA PRO A 217 16.13 10.70 0.38
C PRO A 217 14.70 10.32 -0.03
N VAL A 218 14.26 9.10 0.31
CA VAL A 218 12.91 8.62 0.03
C VAL A 218 11.91 9.24 1.00
N GLU A 219 12.28 9.39 2.26
CA GLU A 219 11.47 10.05 3.28
C GLU A 219 11.23 11.52 2.94
N GLU A 220 12.25 12.24 2.52
CA GLU A 220 12.14 13.63 2.08
C GLU A 220 11.23 13.77 0.86
N ALA A 221 11.45 12.96 -0.17
CA ALA A 221 10.62 12.95 -1.37
C ALA A 221 9.15 12.58 -1.06
N HIS A 222 8.94 11.65 -0.13
CA HIS A 222 7.60 11.27 0.32
C HIS A 222 6.92 12.40 1.11
N ALA A 223 7.64 13.07 2.00
CA ALA A 223 7.12 14.22 2.74
C ALA A 223 6.74 15.36 1.81
N GLU A 224 7.56 15.66 0.80
CA GLU A 224 7.27 16.67 -0.22
C GLU A 224 6.05 16.29 -1.06
N ALA A 225 5.94 15.05 -1.50
CA ALA A 225 4.77 14.58 -2.24
C ALA A 225 3.48 14.72 -1.43
N ARG A 226 3.52 14.41 -0.13
CA ARG A 226 2.37 14.62 0.77
C ARG A 226 2.01 16.10 0.90
N ARG A 227 2.98 16.99 1.02
CA ARG A 227 2.74 18.44 1.08
C ARG A 227 2.04 18.93 -0.19
N ARG A 228 2.55 18.58 -1.37
CA ARG A 228 1.94 18.92 -2.66
C ARG A 228 0.49 18.43 -2.79
N ARG A 229 0.20 17.22 -2.28
CA ARG A 229 -1.17 16.68 -2.27
C ARG A 229 -2.11 17.48 -1.39
N VAL A 230 -1.66 17.86 -0.18
CA VAL A 230 -2.44 18.69 0.75
C VAL A 230 -2.71 20.08 0.13
N GLU A 231 -1.71 20.71 -0.46
CA GLU A 231 -1.85 21.99 -1.14
C GLU A 231 -2.87 21.90 -2.29
N ALA A 232 -2.77 20.89 -3.13
CA ALA A 232 -3.74 20.67 -4.21
C ALA A 232 -5.19 20.46 -3.70
N GLN A 233 -5.36 19.83 -2.54
CA GLN A 233 -6.69 19.71 -1.92
C GLN A 233 -7.21 21.04 -1.39
N LEU A 234 -6.37 21.82 -0.75
CA LEU A 234 -6.73 23.15 -0.24
C LEU A 234 -7.14 24.08 -1.39
N ASP A 235 -6.40 24.04 -2.51
CA ASP A 235 -6.73 24.82 -3.71
C ASP A 235 -8.09 24.41 -4.30
N LYS A 236 -8.39 23.11 -4.38
CA LYS A 236 -9.71 22.61 -4.80
C LYS A 236 -10.82 23.09 -3.85
N ALA A 237 -10.60 23.04 -2.54
CA ALA A 237 -11.55 23.51 -1.57
C ALA A 237 -11.81 25.02 -1.69
N LEU A 238 -10.77 25.82 -1.87
CA LEU A 238 -10.89 27.26 -2.08
C LEU A 238 -11.62 27.58 -3.38
N ALA A 239 -11.33 26.88 -4.46
CA ALA A 239 -12.03 27.04 -5.74
C ALA A 239 -13.53 26.72 -5.59
N TYR A 240 -13.87 25.65 -4.89
CA TYR A 240 -15.26 25.30 -4.59
C TYR A 240 -15.97 26.37 -3.77
N ILE A 241 -15.35 26.91 -2.73
CA ILE A 241 -15.93 27.97 -1.90
C ILE A 241 -16.18 29.26 -2.72
N ARG A 242 -15.22 29.63 -3.57
CA ARG A 242 -15.36 30.81 -4.48
C ARG A 242 -16.52 30.63 -5.44
N ARG A 243 -16.64 29.45 -6.06
CA ARG A 243 -17.75 29.11 -6.95
C ARG A 243 -19.10 29.21 -6.25
N LYS A 244 -19.22 28.63 -5.06
CA LYS A 244 -20.45 28.67 -4.25
C LYS A 244 -20.85 30.09 -3.83
N LYS A 245 -19.87 30.96 -3.56
CA LYS A 245 -20.15 32.38 -3.27
C LYS A 245 -20.66 33.12 -4.51
N ALA A 246 -20.07 32.88 -5.68
CA ALA A 246 -20.52 33.47 -6.93
C ALA A 246 -21.94 33.02 -7.29
N GLU A 247 -22.27 31.74 -7.17
CA GLU A 247 -23.62 31.21 -7.41
C GLU A 247 -24.69 31.84 -6.48
N LYS A 248 -24.34 32.11 -5.21
CA LYS A 248 -25.26 32.78 -4.26
C LYS A 248 -25.41 34.28 -4.54
N GLY A 249 -24.36 34.95 -5.02
CA GLY A 249 -24.44 36.38 -5.37
C GLY A 249 -25.33 36.63 -6.59
N SER A 250 -25.36 35.71 -7.55
CA SER A 250 -26.18 35.83 -8.76
C SER A 250 -27.66 35.44 -8.58
N GLN A 251 -28.05 34.94 -7.41
CA GLN A 251 -29.47 34.61 -7.06
C GLN A 251 -30.17 35.77 -6.30
N ILE A 252 -29.48 36.86 -6.01
CA ILE A 252 -29.99 37.99 -5.21
C ILE A 252 -30.24 39.22 -6.10
N GLU A 253 -29.86 39.16 -7.35
CA GLU A 253 -30.21 40.13 -8.41
C GLU A 253 -31.44 39.60 -9.20
#